data_b6fa74ce109f7ed400178f26edb9e613
#
_entry.id   b6fa74ce109f7ed400178f26edb9e613
#
_cell.length_a   1.000
_cell.length_b   1.000
_cell.length_c   1.000
_cell.angle_alpha   90.00
_cell.angle_beta   90.00
_cell.angle_gamma   90.00
#
_symmetry.space_group_name_H-M   'P 1'
#
loop_
_entity.id
_entity.type
_entity.pdbx_description
1 polymer ?
#
loop_
_entity_poly.entity_id
_entity_poly.type
_entity_poly.pdbx_seq_one_letter_code
_entity_poly.pdbx_strand_id
1 'polypeptide(L)'
;MLNIFFWFFIFLISYTYLIYPLILKLLAKNKTWKYLAGDAMPEVSILIPIHNEDHVIQSKISSILTNGYPLEKIEIIVFSDASTDKSKEIVQSLANQYPFIKFHEHPTRMGKSFAVNQMVKLAKYDILLLTDANIILTKDAIKNNLRNYTYPEVASVASLIKNTLSNNQNDTGYQEKEYINYENQIKYLEGLIWGCTISPFGACFSIRKKFFKP
;
A
#
# COMPACT_ATOMS: atom_id res chain seq x y z
N MET A 1 3.52 32.16 30.93
CA MET A 1 2.73 31.48 29.89
C MET A 1 3.60 30.96 28.76
N LEU A 2 4.48 31.74 28.11
CA LEU A 2 5.31 31.30 26.98
C LEU A 2 6.18 30.07 27.30
N ASN A 3 6.80 30.01 28.49
CA ASN A 3 7.58 28.84 28.93
C ASN A 3 6.78 27.55 29.05
N ILE A 4 5.51 27.62 29.47
CA ILE A 4 4.65 26.46 29.60
C ILE A 4 4.33 25.88 28.20
N PHE A 5 3.98 26.75 27.24
CA PHE A 5 3.73 26.33 25.86
C PHE A 5 5.00 25.73 25.21
N PHE A 6 6.17 26.33 25.46
CA PHE A 6 7.44 25.82 24.97
C PHE A 6 7.70 24.36 25.44
N TRP A 7 7.62 24.12 26.74
CA TRP A 7 7.83 22.78 27.30
C TRP A 7 6.74 21.79 26.89
N PHE A 8 5.51 22.26 26.75
CA PHE A 8 4.41 21.44 26.24
C PHE A 8 4.66 20.95 24.80
N PHE A 9 5.12 21.83 23.90
CA PHE A 9 5.45 21.42 22.53
C PHE A 9 6.67 20.49 22.48
N ILE A 10 7.70 20.74 23.29
CA ILE A 10 8.85 19.83 23.40
C ILE A 10 8.39 18.45 23.88
N PHE A 11 7.48 18.40 24.87
CA PHE A 11 6.91 17.13 25.33
C PHE A 11 6.14 16.42 24.21
N LEU A 12 5.30 17.09 23.45
CA LEU A 12 4.57 16.49 22.32
C LEU A 12 5.49 15.90 21.27
N ILE A 13 6.54 16.64 20.89
CA ILE A 13 7.55 16.13 19.93
C ILE A 13 8.27 14.91 20.51
N SER A 14 8.74 15.01 21.76
CA SER A 14 9.43 13.91 22.43
C SER A 14 8.50 12.69 22.61
N TYR A 15 7.23 12.92 22.91
CA TYR A 15 6.23 11.86 23.01
C TYR A 15 6.12 11.10 21.68
N THR A 16 5.92 11.80 20.58
CA THR A 16 5.71 11.19 19.26
C THR A 16 6.93 10.41 18.77
N TYR A 17 8.13 10.99 18.90
CA TYR A 17 9.34 10.42 18.28
C TYR A 17 10.17 9.53 19.19
N LEU A 18 10.06 9.66 20.51
CA LEU A 18 10.87 8.91 21.48
C LEU A 18 10.02 8.05 22.41
N ILE A 19 9.06 8.66 23.13
CA ILE A 19 8.34 7.97 24.19
C ILE A 19 7.41 6.90 23.63
N TYR A 20 6.60 7.24 22.63
CA TYR A 20 5.63 6.32 22.02
C TYR A 20 6.31 5.08 21.41
N PRO A 21 7.37 5.19 20.57
CA PRO A 21 8.08 4.01 20.07
C PRO A 21 8.74 3.18 21.17
N LEU A 22 9.23 3.81 22.25
CA LEU A 22 9.79 3.08 23.39
C LEU A 22 8.70 2.27 24.12
N ILE A 23 7.54 2.87 24.36
CA ILE A 23 6.38 2.18 24.94
C ILE A 23 5.98 0.98 24.07
N LEU A 24 5.90 1.17 22.73
CA LEU A 24 5.57 0.07 21.82
C LEU A 24 6.59 -1.06 21.92
N LYS A 25 7.90 -0.77 21.94
CA LYS A 25 8.95 -1.78 22.10
C LYS A 25 8.82 -2.55 23.41
N LEU A 26 8.53 -1.86 24.50
CA LEU A 26 8.34 -2.50 25.81
C LEU A 26 7.11 -3.41 25.83
N LEU A 27 5.98 -2.94 25.29
CA LEU A 27 4.73 -3.73 25.24
C LEU A 27 4.84 -4.93 24.28
N ALA A 28 5.64 -4.82 23.23
CA ALA A 28 5.84 -5.88 22.25
C ALA A 28 6.85 -6.96 22.68
N LYS A 29 7.65 -6.74 23.72
CA LYS A 29 8.81 -7.57 24.10
C LYS A 29 8.52 -9.08 24.17
N ASN A 30 7.30 -9.45 24.61
CA ASN A 30 6.88 -10.85 24.76
C ASN A 30 5.70 -11.21 23.86
N LYS A 31 5.43 -10.41 22.82
CA LYS A 31 4.34 -10.67 21.88
C LYS A 31 4.86 -11.45 20.67
N THR A 32 4.03 -12.36 20.18
CA THR A 32 4.24 -13.08 18.93
C THR A 32 3.04 -12.86 18.02
N TRP A 33 3.25 -12.94 16.71
CA TRP A 33 2.15 -12.84 15.76
C TRP A 33 1.12 -13.94 16.03
N LYS A 34 -0.14 -13.52 16.18
CA LYS A 34 -1.27 -14.42 16.36
C LYS A 34 -1.55 -15.24 15.10
N TYR A 35 -1.37 -14.63 13.93
CA TYR A 35 -1.66 -15.23 12.65
C TYR A 35 -0.36 -15.67 11.98
N LEU A 36 -0.11 -16.98 11.95
CA LEU A 36 0.96 -17.56 11.15
C LEU A 36 0.52 -17.53 9.69
N ALA A 37 1.39 -17.10 8.81
CA ALA A 37 1.09 -17.00 7.40
C ALA A 37 0.71 -18.37 6.83
N GLY A 38 -0.48 -18.46 6.25
CA GLY A 38 -0.92 -19.62 5.49
C GLY A 38 -0.37 -19.63 4.06
N ASP A 39 -0.69 -20.68 3.32
CA ASP A 39 -0.34 -20.82 1.89
C ASP A 39 -1.49 -20.43 0.93
N ALA A 40 -2.52 -19.76 1.45
CA ALA A 40 -3.64 -19.35 0.63
C ALA A 40 -3.21 -18.36 -0.46
N MET A 41 -3.71 -18.60 -1.66
CA MET A 41 -3.60 -17.71 -2.81
C MET A 41 -5.02 -17.35 -3.28
N PRO A 42 -5.70 -16.43 -2.57
CA PRO A 42 -7.05 -16.02 -2.94
C PRO A 42 -7.07 -15.20 -4.23
N GLU A 43 -8.23 -15.09 -4.84
CA GLU A 43 -8.44 -14.16 -5.95
C GLU A 43 -8.37 -12.70 -5.46
N VAL A 44 -7.81 -11.80 -6.29
CA VAL A 44 -7.53 -10.42 -5.92
C VAL A 44 -7.79 -9.44 -7.07
N SER A 45 -8.46 -8.33 -6.77
CA SER A 45 -8.54 -7.17 -7.67
C SER A 45 -7.49 -6.14 -7.24
N ILE A 46 -6.51 -5.90 -8.11
CA ILE A 46 -5.44 -4.90 -7.91
C ILE A 46 -5.90 -3.58 -8.50
N LEU A 47 -5.97 -2.56 -7.64
CA LEU A 47 -6.53 -1.25 -7.98
C LEU A 47 -5.39 -0.22 -8.07
N ILE A 48 -5.23 0.39 -9.25
CA ILE A 48 -4.16 1.33 -9.55
C ILE A 48 -4.76 2.65 -10.06
N PRO A 49 -4.95 3.66 -9.20
CA PRO A 49 -5.33 4.99 -9.65
C PRO A 49 -4.13 5.68 -10.29
N ILE A 50 -4.33 6.33 -11.43
CA ILE A 50 -3.28 7.06 -12.15
C ILE A 50 -3.71 8.48 -12.54
N HIS A 51 -2.72 9.40 -12.58
CA HIS A 51 -2.85 10.71 -13.17
C HIS A 51 -1.47 11.15 -13.67
N ASN A 52 -1.25 11.09 -14.98
CA ASN A 52 0.03 11.43 -15.64
C ASN A 52 1.20 10.57 -15.10
N GLU A 53 1.09 9.25 -15.27
CA GLU A 53 2.05 8.25 -14.76
C GLU A 53 2.70 7.43 -15.89
N ASP A 54 2.82 8.01 -17.11
CA ASP A 54 3.35 7.30 -18.30
C ASP A 54 4.77 6.75 -18.08
N HIS A 55 5.59 7.44 -17.29
CA HIS A 55 6.97 7.06 -17.00
C HIS A 55 7.12 5.84 -16.06
N VAL A 56 6.08 5.47 -15.29
CA VAL A 56 6.16 4.36 -14.31
C VAL A 56 5.12 3.25 -14.53
N ILE A 57 3.98 3.53 -15.18
CA ILE A 57 2.86 2.59 -15.22
C ILE A 57 3.21 1.27 -15.92
N GLN A 58 4.05 1.29 -16.96
CA GLN A 58 4.50 0.08 -17.63
C GLN A 58 5.34 -0.81 -16.70
N SER A 59 6.30 -0.21 -15.98
CA SER A 59 7.13 -0.91 -14.99
C SER A 59 6.31 -1.45 -13.84
N LYS A 60 5.28 -0.68 -13.40
CA LYS A 60 4.33 -1.10 -12.39
C LYS A 60 3.60 -2.37 -12.80
N ILE A 61 2.95 -2.38 -13.95
CA ILE A 61 2.20 -3.54 -14.44
C ILE A 61 3.15 -4.73 -14.66
N SER A 62 4.33 -4.51 -15.23
CA SER A 62 5.35 -5.55 -15.39
C SER A 62 5.73 -6.18 -14.04
N SER A 63 5.87 -5.38 -12.98
CA SER A 63 6.19 -5.91 -11.65
C SER A 63 5.08 -6.78 -11.06
N ILE A 64 3.82 -6.57 -11.45
CA ILE A 64 2.70 -7.43 -11.08
C ILE A 64 2.74 -8.74 -11.87
N LEU A 65 2.95 -8.66 -13.19
CA LEU A 65 2.98 -9.82 -14.09
C LEU A 65 4.13 -10.79 -13.74
N THR A 66 5.25 -10.27 -13.28
CA THR A 66 6.44 -11.06 -12.91
C THR A 66 6.52 -11.40 -11.42
N ASN A 67 5.47 -11.10 -10.64
CA ASN A 67 5.47 -11.27 -9.18
C ASN A 67 5.50 -12.73 -8.71
N GLY A 68 5.15 -13.68 -9.58
CA GLY A 68 5.02 -15.11 -9.25
C GLY A 68 3.66 -15.50 -8.67
N TYR A 69 2.68 -14.61 -8.66
CA TYR A 69 1.31 -14.93 -8.29
C TYR A 69 0.53 -15.48 -9.50
N PRO A 70 -0.37 -16.48 -9.34
CA PRO A 70 -1.15 -17.02 -10.45
C PRO A 70 -1.99 -15.95 -11.16
N LEU A 71 -1.74 -15.74 -12.46
CA LEU A 71 -2.38 -14.65 -13.20
C LEU A 71 -3.89 -14.87 -13.38
N GLU A 72 -4.36 -16.11 -13.39
CA GLU A 72 -5.77 -16.46 -13.44
C GLU A 72 -6.56 -16.06 -12.18
N LYS A 73 -5.86 -15.71 -11.10
CA LYS A 73 -6.42 -15.20 -9.84
C LYS A 73 -6.31 -13.70 -9.68
N ILE A 74 -5.77 -13.01 -10.67
CA ILE A 74 -5.56 -11.56 -10.65
C ILE A 74 -6.55 -10.88 -11.59
N GLU A 75 -7.14 -9.80 -11.12
CA GLU A 75 -7.72 -8.74 -11.93
C GLU A 75 -6.94 -7.45 -11.67
N ILE A 76 -6.57 -6.71 -12.71
CA ILE A 76 -5.94 -5.40 -12.58
C ILE A 76 -6.91 -4.35 -13.11
N ILE A 77 -7.26 -3.38 -12.28
CA ILE A 77 -8.09 -2.26 -12.67
C ILE A 77 -7.23 -1.00 -12.58
N VAL A 78 -6.98 -0.39 -13.74
CA VAL A 78 -6.30 0.90 -13.82
C VAL A 78 -7.34 1.97 -14.09
N PHE A 79 -7.39 3.00 -13.26
CA PHE A 79 -8.33 4.11 -13.40
C PHE A 79 -7.57 5.42 -13.58
N SER A 80 -7.75 6.04 -14.74
CA SER A 80 -7.16 7.33 -15.09
C SER A 80 -8.07 8.47 -14.65
N ASP A 81 -7.55 9.35 -13.81
CA ASP A 81 -8.23 10.57 -13.34
C ASP A 81 -7.81 11.77 -14.22
N ALA A 82 -8.32 11.79 -15.46
CA ALA A 82 -8.02 12.81 -16.46
C ALA A 82 -6.54 12.95 -16.81
N SER A 83 -5.83 11.83 -17.09
CA SER A 83 -4.46 11.90 -17.59
C SER A 83 -4.40 12.51 -18.99
N THR A 84 -3.38 13.33 -19.24
CA THR A 84 -3.14 14.03 -20.52
C THR A 84 -1.86 13.56 -21.22
N ASP A 85 -1.10 12.66 -20.56
CA ASP A 85 0.12 12.04 -21.04
C ASP A 85 -0.17 10.70 -21.78
N LYS A 86 0.86 9.90 -22.03
CA LYS A 86 0.74 8.61 -22.71
C LYS A 86 0.28 7.44 -21.82
N SER A 87 -0.15 7.71 -20.58
CA SER A 87 -0.60 6.67 -19.65
C SER A 87 -1.73 5.81 -20.23
N LYS A 88 -2.68 6.44 -20.92
CA LYS A 88 -3.83 5.78 -21.54
C LYS A 88 -3.39 4.78 -22.60
N GLU A 89 -2.59 5.22 -23.55
CA GLU A 89 -2.11 4.39 -24.68
C GLU A 89 -1.32 3.18 -24.17
N ILE A 90 -0.45 3.38 -23.16
CA ILE A 90 0.35 2.32 -22.55
C ILE A 90 -0.57 1.27 -21.91
N VAL A 91 -1.53 1.69 -21.08
CA VAL A 91 -2.40 0.75 -20.37
C VAL A 91 -3.35 0.04 -21.32
N GLN A 92 -3.90 0.72 -22.34
CA GLN A 92 -4.75 0.10 -23.35
C GLN A 92 -4.00 -0.95 -24.17
N SER A 93 -2.75 -0.69 -24.54
CA SER A 93 -1.89 -1.67 -25.21
C SER A 93 -1.69 -2.92 -24.36
N LEU A 94 -1.47 -2.78 -23.05
CA LEU A 94 -1.34 -3.90 -22.13
C LEU A 94 -2.68 -4.64 -21.92
N ALA A 95 -3.79 -3.92 -21.85
CA ALA A 95 -5.13 -4.52 -21.73
C ALA A 95 -5.52 -5.37 -22.96
N ASN A 96 -5.04 -5.00 -24.14
CA ASN A 96 -5.22 -5.81 -25.35
C ASN A 96 -4.43 -7.13 -25.32
N GLN A 97 -3.30 -7.16 -24.60
CA GLN A 97 -2.45 -8.35 -24.45
C GLN A 97 -2.93 -9.25 -23.30
N TYR A 98 -3.47 -8.65 -22.24
CA TYR A 98 -3.84 -9.34 -21.00
C TYR A 98 -5.31 -9.07 -20.63
N PRO A 99 -6.25 -9.99 -20.91
CA PRO A 99 -7.69 -9.77 -20.72
C PRO A 99 -8.11 -9.48 -19.26
N PHE A 100 -7.26 -9.79 -18.29
CA PHE A 100 -7.50 -9.49 -16.87
C PHE A 100 -7.08 -8.07 -16.47
N ILE A 101 -6.50 -7.27 -17.39
CA ILE A 101 -6.22 -5.84 -17.20
C ILE A 101 -7.39 -5.03 -17.77
N LYS A 102 -7.99 -4.19 -16.94
CA LYS A 102 -9.11 -3.32 -17.30
C LYS A 102 -8.69 -1.87 -17.16
N PHE A 103 -8.94 -1.07 -18.18
CA PHE A 103 -8.70 0.36 -18.17
C PHE A 103 -10.02 1.12 -18.10
N HIS A 104 -10.09 2.07 -17.17
CA HIS A 104 -11.19 3.02 -17.03
C HIS A 104 -10.63 4.44 -16.92
N GLU A 105 -11.41 5.42 -17.35
CA GLU A 105 -11.03 6.83 -17.28
C GLU A 105 -12.19 7.73 -16.89
N HIS A 106 -11.87 8.85 -16.28
CA HIS A 106 -12.80 9.95 -16.07
C HIS A 106 -12.28 11.20 -16.80
N PRO A 107 -13.15 11.95 -17.52
CA PRO A 107 -12.69 13.06 -18.37
C PRO A 107 -12.26 14.30 -17.58
N THR A 108 -12.68 14.42 -16.33
CA THR A 108 -12.32 15.54 -15.44
C THR A 108 -11.66 15.02 -14.17
N ARG A 109 -10.71 15.78 -13.66
CA ARG A 109 -9.95 15.42 -12.45
C ARG A 109 -10.85 15.50 -11.22
N MET A 110 -11.05 14.37 -10.56
CA MET A 110 -11.90 14.20 -9.38
C MET A 110 -11.11 13.83 -8.11
N GLY A 111 -9.84 13.45 -8.28
CA GLY A 111 -8.93 13.07 -7.21
C GLY A 111 -8.89 11.57 -6.92
N LYS A 112 -7.82 11.16 -6.23
CA LYS A 112 -7.49 9.75 -5.94
C LYS A 112 -8.63 9.00 -5.24
N SER A 113 -9.27 9.63 -4.26
CA SER A 113 -10.38 9.00 -3.52
C SER A 113 -11.56 8.65 -4.41
N PHE A 114 -11.93 9.53 -5.34
CA PHE A 114 -12.97 9.25 -6.32
C PHE A 114 -12.57 8.04 -7.20
N ALA A 115 -11.36 8.05 -7.77
CA ALA A 115 -10.86 6.97 -8.60
C ALA A 115 -10.90 5.62 -7.86
N VAL A 116 -10.42 5.59 -6.61
CA VAL A 116 -10.45 4.38 -5.76
C VAL A 116 -11.89 3.90 -5.55
N ASN A 117 -12.82 4.79 -5.21
CA ASN A 117 -14.22 4.44 -5.00
C ASN A 117 -14.87 3.84 -6.26
N GLN A 118 -14.52 4.34 -7.46
CA GLN A 118 -15.01 3.77 -8.71
C GLN A 118 -14.41 2.38 -8.95
N MET A 119 -13.10 2.20 -8.76
CA MET A 119 -12.45 0.90 -8.92
C MET A 119 -13.01 -0.16 -7.97
N VAL A 120 -13.30 0.20 -6.71
CA VAL A 120 -13.91 -0.73 -5.73
C VAL A 120 -15.28 -1.22 -6.21
N LYS A 121 -16.09 -0.37 -6.84
CA LYS A 121 -17.39 -0.78 -7.42
C LYS A 121 -17.19 -1.76 -8.58
N LEU A 122 -16.18 -1.54 -9.42
CA LEU A 122 -15.86 -2.34 -10.60
C LEU A 122 -15.16 -3.67 -10.26
N ALA A 123 -14.50 -3.76 -9.09
CA ALA A 123 -13.73 -4.91 -8.67
C ALA A 123 -14.58 -6.18 -8.58
N LYS A 124 -14.12 -7.24 -9.23
CA LYS A 124 -14.78 -8.55 -9.27
C LYS A 124 -14.59 -9.33 -7.96
N TYR A 125 -13.40 -9.25 -7.37
CA TYR A 125 -13.01 -10.10 -6.25
C TYR A 125 -13.20 -9.43 -4.88
N ASP A 126 -13.35 -10.25 -3.84
CA ASP A 126 -13.60 -9.80 -2.47
C ASP A 126 -12.35 -9.26 -1.77
N ILE A 127 -11.16 -9.55 -2.27
CA ILE A 127 -9.94 -8.97 -1.77
C ILE A 127 -9.45 -7.92 -2.76
N LEU A 128 -9.24 -6.71 -2.25
CA LEU A 128 -8.73 -5.58 -2.98
C LEU A 128 -7.28 -5.32 -2.57
N LEU A 129 -6.37 -5.18 -3.53
CA LEU A 129 -5.01 -4.70 -3.31
C LEU A 129 -4.89 -3.30 -3.92
N LEU A 130 -4.89 -2.29 -3.08
CA LEU A 130 -4.72 -0.90 -3.50
C LEU A 130 -3.23 -0.59 -3.57
N THR A 131 -2.78 -0.03 -4.70
CA THR A 131 -1.36 0.31 -4.86
C THR A 131 -1.17 1.47 -5.82
N ASP A 132 -0.23 2.35 -5.51
CA ASP A 132 0.13 3.48 -6.36
C ASP A 132 0.95 3.03 -7.57
N ALA A 133 0.92 3.82 -8.65
CA ALA A 133 1.64 3.51 -9.90
C ALA A 133 3.17 3.50 -9.72
N ASN A 134 3.70 4.36 -8.86
CA ASN A 134 5.15 4.47 -8.59
C ASN A 134 5.70 3.39 -7.63
N ILE A 135 4.85 2.51 -7.09
CA ILE A 135 5.27 1.42 -6.20
C ILE A 135 5.56 0.15 -7.01
N ILE A 136 6.81 -0.25 -7.08
CA ILE A 136 7.22 -1.50 -7.74
C ILE A 136 7.12 -2.65 -6.74
N LEU A 137 6.41 -3.71 -7.13
CA LEU A 137 6.26 -4.89 -6.30
C LEU A 137 7.49 -5.80 -6.42
N THR A 138 8.07 -6.16 -5.29
CA THR A 138 9.15 -7.16 -5.25
C THR A 138 8.59 -8.56 -5.49
N LYS A 139 9.46 -9.52 -5.83
CA LYS A 139 9.08 -10.93 -6.01
C LYS A 139 8.28 -11.44 -4.80
N ASP A 140 7.24 -12.19 -5.04
CA ASP A 140 6.32 -12.77 -4.04
C ASP A 140 5.57 -11.74 -3.15
N ALA A 141 5.63 -10.42 -3.46
CA ALA A 141 4.99 -9.39 -2.64
C ALA A 141 3.47 -9.61 -2.55
N ILE A 142 2.81 -9.98 -3.66
CA ILE A 142 1.37 -10.26 -3.69
C ILE A 142 1.07 -11.48 -2.80
N LYS A 143 1.79 -12.58 -2.97
CA LYS A 143 1.64 -13.79 -2.15
C LYS A 143 1.82 -13.48 -0.67
N ASN A 144 2.89 -12.75 -0.32
CA ASN A 144 3.18 -12.40 1.07
C ASN A 144 2.14 -11.49 1.71
N ASN A 145 1.53 -10.59 0.94
CA ASN A 145 0.44 -9.75 1.42
C ASN A 145 -0.85 -10.57 1.61
N LEU A 146 -1.20 -11.44 0.65
CA LEU A 146 -2.50 -12.10 0.61
C LEU A 146 -2.60 -13.39 1.43
N ARG A 147 -1.50 -14.06 1.74
CA ARG A 147 -1.50 -15.34 2.46
C ARG A 147 -2.21 -15.29 3.83
N ASN A 148 -2.25 -14.12 4.47
CA ASN A 148 -2.92 -13.94 5.76
C ASN A 148 -4.45 -13.96 5.67
N TYR A 149 -5.03 -13.85 4.48
CA TYR A 149 -6.48 -13.95 4.27
C TYR A 149 -7.03 -15.37 4.41
N THR A 150 -6.18 -16.36 4.70
CA THR A 150 -6.60 -17.67 5.23
C THR A 150 -7.44 -17.50 6.51
N TYR A 151 -7.18 -16.45 7.28
CA TYR A 151 -7.91 -16.16 8.51
C TYR A 151 -9.08 -15.21 8.23
N PRO A 152 -10.34 -15.63 8.55
CA PRO A 152 -11.52 -14.79 8.30
C PRO A 152 -11.50 -13.45 9.04
N GLU A 153 -10.82 -13.39 10.19
CA GLU A 153 -10.70 -12.20 11.03
C GLU A 153 -9.77 -11.12 10.45
N VAL A 154 -8.88 -11.51 9.52
CA VAL A 154 -7.99 -10.54 8.86
C VAL A 154 -8.80 -9.68 7.90
N ALA A 155 -8.99 -8.43 8.27
CA ALA A 155 -9.73 -7.45 7.50
C ALA A 155 -8.85 -6.73 6.46
N SER A 156 -7.62 -6.40 6.84
CA SER A 156 -6.66 -5.65 6.00
C SER A 156 -5.23 -6.07 6.31
N VAL A 157 -4.36 -5.99 5.30
CA VAL A 157 -2.92 -6.27 5.43
C VAL A 157 -2.12 -5.11 4.84
N ALA A 158 -1.32 -4.44 5.66
CA ALA A 158 -0.39 -3.41 5.22
C ALA A 158 0.85 -4.04 4.59
N SER A 159 1.34 -3.45 3.50
CA SER A 159 2.61 -3.83 2.89
C SER A 159 3.78 -3.07 3.52
N LEU A 160 4.93 -3.72 3.59
CA LEU A 160 6.18 -3.08 3.95
C LEU A 160 6.70 -2.28 2.75
N ILE A 161 6.85 -0.99 2.92
CA ILE A 161 7.41 -0.10 1.89
C ILE A 161 8.91 0.06 2.12
N LYS A 162 9.70 0.01 1.04
CA LYS A 162 11.14 0.26 1.07
C LYS A 162 11.51 1.30 0.03
N ASN A 163 12.24 2.33 0.44
CA ASN A 163 12.87 3.23 -0.50
C ASN A 163 14.21 2.62 -0.96
N THR A 164 14.36 2.41 -2.28
CA THR A 164 15.56 1.80 -2.88
C THR A 164 16.48 2.81 -3.56
N LEU A 165 16.09 4.10 -3.62
CA LEU A 165 16.70 5.08 -4.52
C LEU A 165 17.97 5.75 -3.98
N SER A 166 18.37 5.60 -2.70
CA SER A 166 19.57 6.27 -2.22
C SER A 166 20.35 5.47 -1.18
N ASN A 167 21.66 5.33 -1.44
CA ASN A 167 22.66 4.83 -0.48
C ASN A 167 23.60 5.95 0.03
N ASN A 168 23.50 7.20 -0.46
CA ASN A 168 24.33 8.32 -0.02
C ASN A 168 23.68 9.03 1.17
N GLN A 169 24.39 9.06 2.32
CA GLN A 169 23.91 9.68 3.56
C GLN A 169 23.59 11.19 3.45
N ASN A 170 24.10 11.88 2.44
CA ASN A 170 23.90 13.31 2.21
C ASN A 170 22.72 13.63 1.28
N ASP A 171 21.95 12.61 0.85
CA ASP A 171 20.84 12.77 -0.07
C ASP A 171 19.49 12.80 0.69
N THR A 172 18.55 13.61 0.23
CA THR A 172 17.17 13.65 0.75
C THR A 172 16.50 12.28 0.73
N GLY A 173 16.85 11.45 -0.27
CA GLY A 173 16.39 10.05 -0.36
C GLY A 173 16.86 9.16 0.79
N TYR A 174 18.02 9.44 1.40
CA TYR A 174 18.47 8.70 2.58
C TYR A 174 17.62 9.03 3.82
N GLN A 175 17.29 10.30 4.02
CA GLN A 175 16.42 10.73 5.13
C GLN A 175 15.03 10.16 5.00
N GLU A 176 14.47 10.13 3.79
CA GLU A 176 13.18 9.50 3.50
C GLU A 176 13.21 8.00 3.79
N LYS A 177 14.29 7.29 3.42
CA LYS A 177 14.48 5.87 3.70
C LYS A 177 14.47 5.57 5.21
N GLU A 178 15.18 6.36 6.01
CA GLU A 178 15.21 6.21 7.46
C GLU A 178 13.84 6.49 8.08
N TYR A 179 13.14 7.51 7.60
CA TYR A 179 11.78 7.82 8.03
C TYR A 179 10.80 6.66 7.72
N ILE A 180 10.85 6.12 6.50
CA ILE A 180 10.01 4.96 6.09
C ILE A 180 10.34 3.73 6.96
N ASN A 181 11.62 3.46 7.24
CA ASN A 181 12.02 2.35 8.10
C ASN A 181 11.50 2.52 9.53
N TYR A 182 11.55 3.73 10.06
CA TYR A 182 11.03 4.08 11.37
C TYR A 182 9.50 3.88 11.45
N GLU A 183 8.77 4.38 10.46
CA GLU A 183 7.31 4.17 10.37
C GLU A 183 6.94 2.69 10.20
N ASN A 184 7.66 1.94 9.38
CA ASN A 184 7.46 0.50 9.24
C ASN A 184 7.60 -0.22 10.60
N GLN A 185 8.59 0.18 11.40
CA GLN A 185 8.80 -0.41 12.72
C GLN A 185 7.64 -0.11 13.67
N ILE A 186 7.13 1.13 13.69
CA ILE A 186 5.97 1.50 14.51
C ILE A 186 4.76 0.68 14.09
N LYS A 187 4.42 0.65 12.80
CA LYS A 187 3.27 -0.10 12.27
C LYS A 187 3.37 -1.60 12.57
N TYR A 188 4.57 -2.16 12.48
CA TYR A 188 4.83 -3.56 12.85
C TYR A 188 4.53 -3.81 14.33
N LEU A 189 5.01 -2.94 15.24
CA LEU A 189 4.81 -3.08 16.67
C LEU A 189 3.34 -2.88 17.05
N GLU A 190 2.65 -1.91 16.46
CA GLU A 190 1.21 -1.71 16.63
C GLU A 190 0.43 -2.97 16.23
N GLY A 191 0.71 -3.50 15.05
CA GLY A 191 0.08 -4.74 14.56
C GLY A 191 0.32 -5.92 15.51
N LEU A 192 1.54 -6.04 16.06
CA LEU A 192 1.92 -7.10 16.98
C LEU A 192 1.20 -6.98 18.34
N ILE A 193 1.00 -5.76 18.84
CA ILE A 193 0.40 -5.51 20.15
C ILE A 193 -1.12 -5.59 20.09
N TRP A 194 -1.73 -4.95 19.10
CA TRP A 194 -3.18 -4.75 19.00
C TRP A 194 -3.87 -5.52 17.89
N GLY A 195 -3.09 -6.18 17.01
CA GLY A 195 -3.63 -6.83 15.81
C GLY A 195 -4.08 -5.85 14.73
N CYS A 196 -3.79 -4.56 14.88
CA CYS A 196 -4.10 -3.51 13.91
C CYS A 196 -3.05 -2.40 13.98
N THR A 197 -2.91 -1.66 12.89
CA THR A 197 -2.14 -0.41 12.84
C THR A 197 -3.09 0.78 12.69
N ILE A 198 -2.71 1.93 13.22
CA ILE A 198 -3.53 3.15 13.15
C ILE A 198 -3.80 3.54 11.70
N SER A 199 -2.81 3.40 10.82
CA SER A 199 -2.96 3.65 9.38
C SER A 199 -1.98 2.79 8.59
N PRO A 200 -2.43 1.98 7.61
CA PRO A 200 -1.52 1.38 6.64
C PRO A 200 -0.88 2.47 5.78
N PHE A 201 0.27 2.18 5.15
CA PHE A 201 0.75 3.04 4.08
C PHE A 201 -0.26 3.03 2.94
N GLY A 202 -0.76 4.21 2.56
CA GLY A 202 -1.69 4.38 1.44
C GLY A 202 -1.12 3.94 0.10
N ALA A 203 0.21 3.81 0.01
CA ALA A 203 0.91 3.43 -1.21
C ALA A 203 0.76 1.96 -1.60
N CYS A 204 0.58 1.03 -0.63
CA CYS A 204 0.27 -0.38 -0.91
C CYS A 204 -0.33 -1.08 0.32
N PHE A 205 -1.56 -1.53 0.22
CA PHE A 205 -2.22 -2.36 1.23
C PHE A 205 -3.37 -3.16 0.60
N SER A 206 -3.76 -4.26 1.25
CA SER A 206 -4.95 -5.00 0.85
C SER A 206 -6.04 -4.90 1.91
N ILE A 207 -7.31 -5.08 1.47
CA ILE A 207 -8.49 -5.04 2.33
C ILE A 207 -9.58 -5.94 1.77
N ARG A 208 -10.37 -6.59 2.62
CA ARG A 208 -11.61 -7.23 2.17
C ARG A 208 -12.62 -6.17 1.75
N LYS A 209 -13.21 -6.33 0.57
CA LYS A 209 -14.15 -5.38 -0.05
C LYS A 209 -15.29 -4.97 0.90
N LYS A 210 -15.81 -5.90 1.69
CA LYS A 210 -16.88 -5.65 2.68
C LYS A 210 -16.53 -4.65 3.78
N PHE A 211 -15.24 -4.43 4.04
CA PHE A 211 -14.77 -3.45 5.04
C PHE A 211 -14.34 -2.13 4.42
N PHE A 212 -14.27 -2.03 3.10
CA PHE A 212 -14.00 -0.77 2.43
C PHE A 212 -15.25 0.13 2.52
N LYS A 213 -15.08 1.31 3.10
CA LYS A 213 -16.12 2.35 3.16
C LYS A 213 -15.65 3.52 2.30
N PRO A 214 -16.47 3.96 1.30
CA PRO A 214 -16.17 5.12 0.44
C PRO A 214 -16.03 6.41 1.22
#